data_9e687227f29db6556e6302daeb3791a2
#
_entry.id   9e687227f29db6556e6302daeb3791a2
#
_cell.length_a   1.000
_cell.length_b   1.000
_cell.length_c   1.000
_cell.angle_alpha   90.00
_cell.angle_beta   90.00
_cell.angle_gamma   90.00
#
_symmetry.space_group_name_H-M   'P 1'
#
loop_
_entity.id
_entity.type
_entity.pdbx_description
1 polymer ?
#
loop_
_entity_poly.entity_id
_entity_poly.type
_entity_poly.pdbx_seq_one_letter_code
_entity_poly.pdbx_strand_id
1 'polypeptide(L)'
;MNEIEFKTNIYDIIRRNIKKYRKERGMTSAQLAELVDLSHDFIRQIESEKTAYNFSVDTFYKISVALGVKLDDLIQENVEN
;
A
#
# COMPACT_ATOMS: atom_id res chain seq x y z
N MET A 1 -19.65 -18.10 22.30
CA MET A 1 -19.37 -17.20 21.20
C MET A 1 -17.90 -16.81 21.21
N ASN A 2 -17.27 -16.89 20.08
CA ASN A 2 -15.86 -16.58 19.99
C ASN A 2 -15.66 -15.09 19.79
N GLU A 3 -14.63 -14.60 20.41
CA GLU A 3 -14.24 -13.22 20.18
C GLU A 3 -13.42 -13.12 18.92
N ILE A 4 -13.65 -12.06 18.18
CA ILE A 4 -12.87 -11.78 16.98
C ILE A 4 -11.74 -10.85 17.39
N GLU A 5 -10.52 -11.26 17.08
CA GLU A 5 -9.36 -10.44 17.40
C GLU A 5 -8.75 -9.92 16.11
N PHE A 6 -8.51 -8.63 16.10
CA PHE A 6 -7.89 -7.98 14.94
C PHE A 6 -6.47 -7.63 15.31
N LYS A 7 -5.56 -8.57 15.10
CA LYS A 7 -4.18 -8.40 15.55
C LYS A 7 -3.32 -7.66 14.55
N THR A 8 -3.76 -7.61 13.31
CA THR A 8 -2.97 -7.01 12.24
C THR A 8 -3.61 -5.72 11.81
N ASN A 9 -2.79 -4.69 11.66
CA ASN A 9 -3.25 -3.44 11.10
C ASN A 9 -3.22 -3.57 9.58
N ILE A 10 -4.38 -3.49 8.96
CA ILE A 10 -4.49 -3.66 7.52
C ILE A 10 -3.63 -2.64 6.76
N TYR A 11 -3.48 -1.45 7.30
CA TYR A 11 -2.68 -0.43 6.63
C TYR A 11 -1.21 -0.82 6.57
N ASP A 12 -0.71 -1.54 7.57
CA ASP A 12 0.67 -2.02 7.53
C ASP A 12 0.87 -3.04 6.42
N ILE A 13 -0.11 -3.91 6.23
CA ILE A 13 -0.05 -4.89 5.13
C ILE A 13 -0.03 -4.16 3.80
N ILE A 14 -0.95 -3.21 3.64
CA ILE A 14 -1.10 -2.51 2.37
C ILE A 14 0.16 -1.71 2.04
N ARG A 15 0.72 -1.00 3.03
CA ARG A 15 1.89 -0.16 2.73
C ARG A 15 3.10 -1.00 2.34
N ARG A 16 3.26 -2.17 2.95
CA ARG A 16 4.36 -3.06 2.57
C ARG A 16 4.16 -3.59 1.16
N ASN A 17 2.93 -3.94 0.83
CA ASN A 17 2.64 -4.46 -0.50
C ASN A 17 2.77 -3.39 -1.57
N ILE A 18 2.37 -2.16 -1.29
CA ILE A 18 2.56 -1.06 -2.23
C ILE A 18 4.04 -0.92 -2.55
N LYS A 19 4.87 -0.89 -1.52
CA LYS A 19 6.30 -0.74 -1.71
C LYS A 19 6.88 -1.92 -2.48
N LYS A 20 6.43 -3.13 -2.15
CA LYS A 20 6.89 -4.35 -2.81
C LYS A 20 6.60 -4.31 -4.31
N TYR A 21 5.33 -4.07 -4.66
CA TYR A 21 4.95 -4.08 -6.08
C TYR A 21 5.56 -2.91 -6.83
N ARG A 22 5.68 -1.77 -6.17
CA ARG A 22 6.33 -0.63 -6.80
C ARG A 22 7.75 -0.97 -7.20
N LYS A 23 8.50 -1.56 -6.27
CA LYS A 23 9.89 -1.94 -6.55
C LYS A 23 9.98 -3.02 -7.60
N GLU A 24 9.05 -3.97 -7.59
CA GLU A 24 9.04 -5.02 -8.61
C GLU A 24 8.86 -4.45 -10.01
N ARG A 25 8.16 -3.33 -10.11
CA ARG A 25 7.94 -2.69 -11.42
C ARG A 25 9.01 -1.67 -11.74
N GLY A 26 10.04 -1.56 -10.90
CA GLY A 26 11.12 -0.63 -11.14
C GLY A 26 10.73 0.82 -11.02
N MET A 27 9.68 1.12 -10.27
CA MET A 27 9.22 2.49 -10.09
C MET A 27 9.81 3.12 -8.84
N THR A 28 10.12 4.41 -8.93
CA THR A 28 10.41 5.21 -7.74
C THR A 28 9.11 5.67 -7.11
N SER A 29 9.20 6.11 -5.85
CA SER A 29 8.04 6.69 -5.18
C SER A 29 7.51 7.88 -5.95
N ALA A 30 8.41 8.68 -6.52
CA ALA A 30 8.00 9.86 -7.28
C ALA A 30 7.24 9.46 -8.54
N GLN A 31 7.66 8.38 -9.20
CA GLN A 31 6.97 7.92 -10.41
C GLN A 31 5.58 7.41 -10.07
N LEU A 32 5.45 6.66 -8.97
CA LEU A 32 4.13 6.21 -8.56
C LEU A 32 3.23 7.39 -8.21
N ALA A 33 3.79 8.38 -7.49
CA ALA A 33 3.03 9.57 -7.12
C ALA A 33 2.49 10.27 -8.35
N GLU A 34 3.31 10.38 -9.38
CA GLU A 34 2.90 11.03 -10.61
C GLU A 34 1.74 10.29 -11.27
N LEU A 35 1.82 8.96 -11.29
CA LEU A 35 0.78 8.15 -11.93
C LEU A 35 -0.58 8.27 -11.22
N VAL A 36 -0.57 8.47 -9.92
CA VAL A 36 -1.81 8.56 -9.16
C VAL A 36 -2.19 10.00 -8.82
N ASP A 37 -1.44 10.96 -9.36
CA ASP A 37 -1.71 12.38 -9.20
C ASP A 37 -1.69 12.78 -7.71
N LEU A 38 -0.70 12.28 -7.00
CA LEU A 38 -0.49 12.62 -5.60
C LEU A 38 0.94 13.11 -5.43
N SER A 39 1.21 13.76 -4.29
CA SER A 39 2.54 14.28 -4.05
C SER A 39 3.50 13.15 -3.72
N HIS A 40 4.77 13.37 -4.03
CA HIS A 40 5.82 12.42 -3.69
C HIS A 40 5.86 12.19 -2.17
N ASP A 41 5.72 13.26 -1.40
CA ASP A 41 5.71 13.12 0.06
C ASP A 41 4.56 12.27 0.55
N PHE A 42 3.40 12.38 -0.09
CA PHE A 42 2.25 11.58 0.31
C PHE A 42 2.52 10.09 0.10
N ILE A 43 3.10 9.74 -1.04
CA ILE A 43 3.43 8.34 -1.31
C ILE A 43 4.49 7.84 -0.32
N ARG A 44 5.50 8.67 -0.03
CA ARG A 44 6.52 8.28 0.93
C ARG A 44 5.93 8.05 2.31
N GLN A 45 4.97 8.87 2.72
CA GLN A 45 4.31 8.70 3.99
C GLN A 45 3.46 7.44 4.02
N ILE A 46 2.77 7.14 2.92
CA ILE A 46 1.98 5.91 2.84
C ILE A 46 2.88 4.70 3.03
N GLU A 47 4.05 4.70 2.40
CA GLU A 47 4.96 3.56 2.46
C GLU A 47 5.74 3.47 3.76
N SER A 48 5.72 4.50 4.58
CA SER A 48 6.52 4.53 5.80
C SER A 48 5.85 3.70 6.89
N GLU A 49 6.60 2.76 7.44
CA GLU A 49 6.08 1.95 8.54
C GLU A 49 6.19 2.67 9.87
N LYS A 50 6.81 3.84 9.88
CA LYS A 50 7.02 4.59 11.12
C LYS A 50 5.90 5.56 11.40
N THR A 51 5.03 5.80 10.44
CA THR A 51 3.94 6.74 10.63
C THR A 51 2.63 5.97 10.59
N ALA A 52 1.65 6.49 11.31
CA ALA A 52 0.32 5.88 11.30
C ALA A 52 -0.54 6.57 10.23
N TYR A 53 0.04 6.82 9.08
CA TYR A 53 -0.64 7.55 8.03
C TYR A 53 -1.58 6.63 7.27
N ASN A 54 -2.85 6.98 7.29
CA ASN A 54 -3.88 6.21 6.61
C ASN A 54 -4.23 6.92 5.30
N PHE A 55 -4.92 6.20 4.43
CA PHE A 55 -5.30 6.74 3.14
C PHE A 55 -6.70 6.26 2.80
N SER A 56 -7.32 6.96 1.87
CA SER A 56 -8.71 6.67 1.50
C SER A 56 -8.78 5.45 0.59
N VAL A 57 -9.99 4.91 0.49
CA VAL A 57 -10.24 3.82 -0.45
C VAL A 57 -9.97 4.28 -1.88
N ASP A 58 -10.26 5.54 -2.18
CA ASP A 58 -9.99 6.08 -3.50
C ASP A 58 -8.50 6.03 -3.83
N THR A 59 -7.66 6.45 -2.88
CA THR A 59 -6.22 6.39 -3.06
C THR A 59 -5.75 4.95 -3.23
N PHE A 60 -6.28 4.07 -2.40
CA PHE A 60 -5.97 2.64 -2.46
C PHE A 60 -6.27 2.08 -3.86
N TYR A 61 -7.44 2.39 -4.38
CA TYR A 61 -7.84 1.95 -5.70
C TYR A 61 -6.91 2.48 -6.78
N LYS A 62 -6.61 3.79 -6.72
CA LYS A 62 -5.74 4.41 -7.73
C LYS A 62 -4.35 3.77 -7.74
N ILE A 63 -3.83 3.48 -6.56
CA ILE A 63 -2.51 2.86 -6.46
C ILE A 63 -2.54 1.45 -7.05
N SER A 64 -3.61 0.70 -6.79
CA SER A 64 -3.70 -0.66 -7.34
C SER A 64 -3.72 -0.62 -8.87
N VAL A 65 -4.43 0.33 -9.44
CA VAL A 65 -4.50 0.47 -10.89
C VAL A 65 -3.13 0.86 -11.45
N ALA A 66 -2.46 1.81 -10.80
CA ALA A 66 -1.15 2.26 -11.26
C ALA A 66 -0.11 1.14 -11.20
N LEU A 67 -0.22 0.28 -10.22
CA LEU A 67 0.71 -0.84 -10.06
C LEU A 67 0.30 -2.05 -10.90
N GLY A 68 -0.90 -2.03 -11.47
CA GLY A 68 -1.37 -3.15 -12.26
C GLY A 68 -1.67 -4.39 -11.44
N VAL A 69 -2.10 -4.20 -10.21
CA VAL A 69 -2.45 -5.31 -9.32
C VAL A 69 -3.90 -5.16 -8.87
N LYS A 70 -4.44 -6.25 -8.36
CA LYS A 70 -5.78 -6.22 -7.79
C LYS A 70 -5.73 -5.69 -6.37
N LEU A 71 -6.87 -5.18 -5.89
CA LEU A 71 -6.95 -4.76 -4.49
C LEU A 71 -6.60 -5.92 -3.57
N ASP A 72 -7.04 -7.13 -3.93
CA ASP A 72 -6.73 -8.32 -3.15
C ASP A 72 -5.23 -8.53 -2.99
N ASP A 73 -4.47 -8.24 -4.04
CA ASP A 73 -3.03 -8.42 -3.97
C ASP A 73 -2.40 -7.52 -2.92
N LEU A 74 -2.98 -6.33 -2.74
CA LEU A 74 -2.42 -5.36 -1.82
C LEU A 74 -2.78 -5.66 -0.37
N ILE A 75 -3.83 -6.43 -0.13
CA ILE A 75 -4.23 -6.73 1.24
C ILE A 75 -3.81 -8.10 1.70
N GLN A 76 -3.08 -8.83 0.89
CA GLN A 76 -2.62 -10.16 1.27
C GLN A 76 -1.39 -10.06 2.15
N GLU A 77 -1.44 -10.76 3.27
CA GLU A 77 -0.27 -10.91 4.11
C GLU A 77 0.72 -11.80 3.39
N ASN A 78 1.90 -11.27 3.17
CA ASN A 78 2.94 -12.07 2.56
C ASN A 78 3.65 -12.83 3.63
N VAL A 79 3.36 -14.11 3.70
CA VAL A 79 4.11 -14.98 4.56
C VAL A 79 5.32 -15.39 3.76
N GLU A 80 6.30 -14.55 3.81
CA GLU A 80 7.48 -14.80 3.02
C GLU A 80 8.37 -15.79 3.69
N ASN A 81 8.94 -16.53 2.90
CA ASN A 81 9.83 -17.57 3.41
C ASN A 81 11.25 -17.28 3.08
#